data_7df4ff21d637e000df4b81254af477ba
#
_entry.id   7df4ff21d637e000df4b81254af477ba
#
_cell.length_a   1.000
_cell.length_b   1.000
_cell.length_c   1.000
_cell.angle_alpha   90.00
_cell.angle_beta   90.00
_cell.angle_gamma   90.00
#
_symmetry.space_group_name_H-M   'P 1'
#
loop_
_entity.id
_entity.type
_entity.pdbx_description
1 polymer ?
#
loop_
_entity_poly.entity_id
_entity_poly.type
_entity_poly.pdbx_seq_one_letter_code
_entity_poly.pdbx_strand_id
1 'polypeptide(L)'
;YGMNCGTIGFLMNTYALEDLPERLVAAEEAAINPLAMRAVCVDGTVTEALAINEVSLLRAGPQAAKLRISVDGKVRLEELVCDGVLLATPAGSTAYNLSANGPILPLDSKMLALTPISPFRPRRWRGSRSATAKPADFTPDR
;
A
#
# COMPACT_ATOMS: atom_id res chain seq x y z
N TYR A 1 15.82 -15.07 1.51
CA TYR A 1 15.52 -15.56 2.85
C TYR A 1 15.87 -14.49 3.88
N GLY A 2 14.89 -13.71 4.30
CA GLY A 2 15.09 -12.65 5.28
C GLY A 2 14.89 -13.16 6.70
N MET A 3 15.72 -12.70 7.63
CA MET A 3 15.58 -13.01 9.06
C MET A 3 15.33 -11.72 9.85
N ASN A 4 14.38 -11.77 10.79
CA ASN A 4 14.00 -10.62 11.60
C ASN A 4 14.96 -10.45 12.79
N CYS A 5 15.69 -9.33 12.80
CA CYS A 5 16.54 -8.93 13.93
C CYS A 5 15.88 -7.84 14.79
N GLY A 6 14.65 -7.46 14.48
CA GLY A 6 13.89 -6.42 15.18
C GLY A 6 12.68 -6.98 15.92
N THR A 7 11.78 -6.07 16.31
CA THR A 7 10.56 -6.42 17.06
C THR A 7 9.40 -6.84 16.14
N ILE A 8 9.34 -6.29 14.91
CA ILE A 8 8.26 -6.52 13.95
C ILE A 8 8.85 -6.99 12.63
N GLY A 9 8.34 -8.08 12.08
CA GLY A 9 8.84 -8.64 10.81
C GLY A 9 7.91 -9.72 10.28
N PHE A 10 6.67 -9.35 9.94
CA PHE A 10 5.60 -10.29 9.54
C PHE A 10 5.95 -11.21 8.36
N LEU A 11 6.82 -10.76 7.45
CA LEU A 11 7.27 -11.52 6.28
C LEU A 11 8.69 -12.08 6.45
N MET A 12 9.24 -11.97 7.64
CA MET A 12 10.61 -12.40 7.93
C MET A 12 10.60 -13.68 8.76
N ASN A 13 11.60 -14.52 8.53
CA ASN A 13 11.81 -15.71 9.34
C ASN A 13 12.41 -15.35 10.71
N THR A 14 12.23 -16.22 11.68
CA THR A 14 12.88 -16.06 12.98
C THR A 14 14.39 -16.04 12.81
N TYR A 15 15.06 -15.07 13.45
CA TYR A 15 16.52 -15.03 13.48
C TYR A 15 17.06 -16.23 14.28
N ALA A 16 17.78 -17.07 13.59
CA ALA A 16 18.55 -18.17 14.17
C ALA A 16 19.64 -18.59 13.17
N LEU A 17 20.84 -18.83 13.64
CA LEU A 17 21.96 -19.31 12.82
C LEU A 17 22.03 -20.85 12.82
N GLU A 18 21.42 -21.47 13.81
CA GLU A 18 21.35 -22.92 13.93
C GLU A 18 20.55 -23.49 12.73
N ASP A 19 21.06 -24.58 12.18
CA ASP A 19 20.46 -25.35 11.07
C ASP A 19 20.06 -24.47 9.85
N LEU A 20 20.78 -23.36 9.63
CA LEU A 20 20.49 -22.42 8.56
C LEU A 20 20.49 -23.05 7.16
N PRO A 21 21.46 -23.94 6.81
CA PRO A 21 21.45 -24.62 5.53
C PRO A 21 20.19 -25.47 5.31
N GLU A 22 19.78 -26.22 6.32
CA GLU A 22 18.60 -27.08 6.31
C GLU A 22 17.31 -26.25 6.18
N ARG A 23 17.24 -25.14 6.91
CA ARG A 23 16.12 -24.18 6.85
C ARG A 23 16.02 -23.50 5.48
N LEU A 24 17.15 -23.21 4.83
CA LEU A 24 17.15 -22.65 3.48
C LEU A 24 16.65 -23.68 2.44
N VAL A 25 17.06 -24.92 2.57
CA VAL A 25 16.60 -26.01 1.68
C VAL A 25 15.10 -26.28 1.85
N ALA A 26 14.59 -26.18 3.09
CA ALA A 26 13.18 -26.39 3.41
C ALA A 26 12.30 -25.13 3.19
N ALA A 27 12.88 -24.01 2.78
CA ALA A 27 12.14 -22.77 2.58
C ALA A 27 11.19 -22.86 1.38
N GLU A 28 9.97 -22.37 1.57
CA GLU A 28 9.02 -22.19 0.47
C GLU A 28 9.24 -20.85 -0.22
N GLU A 29 9.18 -20.85 -1.55
CA GLU A 29 9.29 -19.63 -2.35
C GLU A 29 7.94 -18.90 -2.37
N ALA A 30 7.94 -17.65 -1.98
CA ALA A 30 6.77 -16.76 -2.09
C ALA A 30 7.02 -15.65 -3.10
N ALA A 31 6.18 -15.57 -4.13
CA ALA A 31 6.25 -14.52 -5.13
C ALA A 31 5.58 -13.24 -4.59
N ILE A 32 6.34 -12.15 -4.55
CA ILE A 32 5.84 -10.83 -4.17
C ILE A 32 5.80 -9.95 -5.41
N ASN A 33 4.62 -9.37 -5.69
CA ASN A 33 4.41 -8.48 -6.82
C ASN A 33 4.45 -7.02 -6.32
N PRO A 34 5.46 -6.21 -6.69
CA PRO A 34 5.52 -4.81 -6.32
C PRO A 34 4.48 -3.98 -7.06
N LEU A 35 4.12 -2.83 -6.49
CA LEU A 35 3.38 -1.77 -7.16
C LEU A 35 4.33 -0.95 -8.04
N ALA A 36 3.92 -0.68 -9.26
CA ALA A 36 4.53 0.36 -10.08
C ALA A 36 3.82 1.69 -9.82
N MET A 37 4.56 2.68 -9.35
CA MET A 37 4.09 4.04 -9.14
C MET A 37 4.56 4.95 -10.27
N ARG A 38 3.68 5.83 -10.73
CA ARG A 38 4.02 6.97 -11.57
C ARG A 38 3.37 8.22 -11.01
N ALA A 39 4.17 9.13 -10.51
CA ALA A 39 3.74 10.43 -10.00
C ALA A 39 4.04 11.52 -11.03
N VAL A 40 3.07 12.39 -11.28
CA VAL A 40 3.21 13.56 -12.16
C VAL A 40 2.96 14.82 -11.33
N CYS A 41 3.98 15.64 -11.18
CA CYS A 41 3.90 16.91 -10.48
C CYS A 41 3.21 17.99 -11.32
N VAL A 42 2.81 19.10 -10.69
CA VAL A 42 2.15 20.23 -11.35
C VAL A 42 3.04 20.88 -12.42
N ASP A 43 4.35 20.84 -12.21
CA ASP A 43 5.36 21.35 -13.16
C ASP A 43 5.63 20.40 -14.34
N GLY A 44 4.96 19.24 -14.38
CA GLY A 44 5.16 18.20 -15.37
C GLY A 44 6.27 17.19 -15.05
N THR A 45 6.99 17.36 -13.95
CA THR A 45 8.00 16.38 -13.52
C THR A 45 7.36 15.03 -13.26
N VAL A 46 7.97 13.97 -13.82
CA VAL A 46 7.50 12.60 -13.67
C VAL A 46 8.50 11.81 -12.82
N THR A 47 7.98 11.13 -11.79
CA THR A 47 8.75 10.19 -10.98
C THR A 47 8.12 8.81 -11.06
N GLU A 48 8.94 7.78 -11.32
CA GLU A 48 8.53 6.39 -11.36
C GLU A 48 9.30 5.60 -10.31
N ALA A 49 8.62 4.69 -9.62
CA ALA A 49 9.23 3.83 -8.61
C ALA A 49 8.46 2.52 -8.45
N LEU A 50 9.13 1.53 -7.87
CA LEU A 50 8.50 0.28 -7.42
C LEU A 50 8.39 0.29 -5.90
N ALA A 51 7.24 -0.15 -5.39
CA ALA A 51 6.98 -0.28 -3.97
C ALA A 51 6.57 -1.71 -3.62
N ILE A 52 7.27 -2.32 -2.67
CA ILE A 52 6.96 -3.67 -2.20
C ILE A 52 5.72 -3.64 -1.29
N ASN A 53 5.65 -2.69 -0.37
CA ASN A 53 4.57 -2.58 0.60
C ASN A 53 3.40 -1.75 0.07
N GLU A 54 3.60 -0.44 -0.06
CA GLU A 54 2.55 0.50 -0.43
C GLU A 54 3.11 1.74 -1.14
N VAL A 55 2.23 2.40 -1.87
CA VAL A 55 2.38 3.79 -2.30
C VAL A 55 1.45 4.64 -1.46
N SER A 56 1.97 5.68 -0.81
CA SER A 56 1.18 6.60 -0.01
C SER A 56 1.30 8.03 -0.53
N LEU A 57 0.17 8.73 -0.57
CA LEU A 57 0.09 10.16 -0.82
C LEU A 57 -0.37 10.85 0.45
N LEU A 58 0.46 11.72 1.01
CA LEU A 58 0.20 12.43 2.25
C LEU A 58 0.18 13.94 2.00
N ARG A 59 -0.66 14.65 2.76
CA ARG A 59 -0.63 16.12 2.77
C ARG A 59 0.72 16.62 3.27
N ALA A 60 1.21 17.70 2.66
CA ALA A 60 2.50 18.28 3.03
C ALA A 60 2.39 19.38 4.12
N GLY A 61 1.18 19.85 4.43
CA GLY A 61 0.93 20.97 5.34
C GLY A 61 -0.23 20.69 6.30
N PRO A 62 -0.66 21.68 7.08
CA PRO A 62 -1.75 21.54 8.04
C PRO A 62 -3.13 21.40 7.40
N GLN A 63 -3.28 21.77 6.13
CA GLN A 63 -4.55 21.67 5.41
C GLN A 63 -4.82 20.22 5.00
N ALA A 64 -6.07 19.78 5.12
CA ALA A 64 -6.48 18.46 4.66
C ALA A 64 -6.27 18.32 3.15
N ALA A 65 -5.85 17.14 2.70
CA ALA A 65 -5.83 16.81 1.29
C ALA A 65 -7.27 16.60 0.78
N LYS A 66 -7.54 17.10 -0.43
CA LYS A 66 -8.74 16.80 -1.19
C LYS A 66 -8.32 15.99 -2.41
N LEU A 67 -8.81 14.78 -2.52
CA LEU A 67 -8.36 13.83 -3.53
C LEU A 67 -9.56 13.28 -4.29
N ARG A 68 -9.44 13.22 -5.62
CA ARG A 68 -10.30 12.41 -6.48
C ARG A 68 -9.62 11.06 -6.68
N ILE A 69 -10.37 9.98 -6.56
CA ILE A 69 -9.86 8.62 -6.72
C ILE A 69 -10.52 7.98 -7.92
N SER A 70 -9.70 7.54 -8.86
CA SER A 70 -10.13 6.74 -10.01
C SER A 70 -9.53 5.34 -9.94
N VAL A 71 -10.27 4.34 -10.34
CA VAL A 71 -9.80 2.96 -10.48
C VAL A 71 -10.25 2.46 -11.84
N ASP A 72 -9.31 1.95 -12.63
CA ASP A 72 -9.58 1.45 -13.98
C ASP A 72 -10.20 2.53 -14.89
N GLY A 73 -9.66 3.77 -14.81
CA GLY A 73 -10.13 4.92 -15.57
C GLY A 73 -11.51 5.44 -15.20
N LYS A 74 -12.14 4.89 -14.15
CA LYS A 74 -13.45 5.33 -13.68
C LYS A 74 -13.33 6.00 -12.31
N VAL A 75 -13.87 7.20 -12.19
CA VAL A 75 -13.96 7.88 -10.90
C VAL A 75 -14.80 7.03 -9.95
N ARG A 76 -14.22 6.68 -8.82
CA ARG A 76 -14.88 5.90 -7.75
C ARG A 76 -15.25 6.75 -6.56
N LEU A 77 -14.50 7.83 -6.36
CA LEU A 77 -14.75 8.79 -5.32
C LEU A 77 -14.38 10.18 -5.84
N GLU A 78 -15.37 11.06 -5.95
CA GLU A 78 -15.18 12.42 -6.48
C GLU A 78 -14.35 13.29 -5.54
N GLU A 79 -14.59 13.18 -4.24
CA GLU A 79 -13.84 13.91 -3.23
C GLU A 79 -13.59 13.07 -1.99
N LEU A 80 -12.33 12.89 -1.65
CA LEU A 80 -11.87 12.37 -0.36
C LEU A 80 -11.14 13.50 0.39
N VAL A 81 -11.68 13.94 1.52
CA VAL A 81 -11.01 14.88 2.42
C VAL A 81 -10.34 14.09 3.54
N CYS A 82 -9.02 14.13 3.61
CA CYS A 82 -8.23 13.25 4.48
C CYS A 82 -6.85 13.84 4.77
N ASP A 83 -6.05 13.14 5.57
CA ASP A 83 -4.62 13.42 5.70
C ASP A 83 -3.82 12.77 4.57
N GLY A 84 -4.37 11.73 3.94
CA GLY A 84 -3.76 11.02 2.83
C GLY A 84 -4.52 9.77 2.43
N VAL A 85 -3.94 9.05 1.50
CA VAL A 85 -4.44 7.76 1.02
C VAL A 85 -3.25 6.86 0.70
N LEU A 86 -3.41 5.58 0.87
CA LEU A 86 -2.41 4.59 0.47
C LEU A 86 -3.04 3.46 -0.34
N LEU A 87 -2.23 2.89 -1.22
CA LEU A 87 -2.53 1.69 -1.98
C LEU A 87 -1.49 0.64 -1.60
N ALA A 88 -1.93 -0.42 -0.92
CA ALA A 88 -1.05 -1.47 -0.42
C ALA A 88 -1.19 -2.77 -1.22
N THR A 89 -0.05 -3.44 -1.38
CA THR A 89 0.03 -4.83 -1.85
C THR A 89 -0.42 -5.79 -0.74
N PRO A 90 -0.61 -7.08 -1.04
CA PRO A 90 -0.76 -8.09 0.00
C PRO A 90 0.38 -8.10 1.02
N ALA A 91 1.64 -7.99 0.55
CA ALA A 91 2.82 -7.91 1.42
C ALA A 91 2.78 -6.68 2.35
N GLY A 92 2.37 -5.52 1.83
CA GLY A 92 2.24 -4.28 2.58
C GLY A 92 0.97 -4.18 3.41
N SER A 93 0.03 -5.12 3.27
CA SER A 93 -1.25 -5.04 3.99
C SER A 93 -1.10 -5.10 5.52
N THR A 94 -0.02 -5.69 6.01
CA THR A 94 0.36 -5.77 7.43
C THR A 94 1.33 -4.66 7.88
N ALA A 95 1.74 -3.75 6.96
CA ALA A 95 2.61 -2.61 7.24
C ALA A 95 1.80 -1.34 7.57
N TYR A 96 2.07 -0.22 6.92
CA TYR A 96 1.37 1.05 7.17
C TYR A 96 -0.15 0.94 6.93
N ASN A 97 -0.55 0.12 5.97
CA ASN A 97 -1.97 -0.18 5.72
C ASN A 97 -2.70 -0.64 6.99
N LEU A 98 -2.09 -1.53 7.78
CA LEU A 98 -2.69 -2.01 9.03
C LEU A 98 -2.81 -0.88 10.05
N SER A 99 -1.79 -0.04 10.19
CA SER A 99 -1.81 1.13 11.07
C SER A 99 -2.89 2.15 10.68
N ALA A 100 -3.20 2.24 9.39
CA ALA A 100 -4.28 3.06 8.85
C ALA A 100 -5.66 2.36 8.91
N ASN A 101 -5.78 1.24 9.64
CA ASN A 101 -6.98 0.42 9.75
C ASN A 101 -7.45 -0.20 8.41
N GLY A 102 -6.54 -0.42 7.49
CA GLY A 102 -6.80 -1.14 6.25
C GLY A 102 -6.92 -2.66 6.46
N PRO A 103 -7.49 -3.38 5.51
CA PRO A 103 -7.66 -4.83 5.61
C PRO A 103 -6.33 -5.56 5.43
N ILE A 104 -6.15 -6.67 6.15
CA ILE A 104 -5.09 -7.64 5.86
C ILE A 104 -5.49 -8.45 4.63
N LEU A 105 -4.57 -8.62 3.70
CA LEU A 105 -4.75 -9.40 2.48
C LEU A 105 -3.86 -10.66 2.53
N PRO A 106 -4.37 -11.82 2.09
CA PRO A 106 -3.53 -13.00 1.90
C PRO A 106 -2.38 -12.70 0.93
N LEU A 107 -1.19 -13.22 1.21
CA LEU A 107 0.03 -12.89 0.46
C LEU A 107 -0.06 -13.28 -1.02
N ASP A 108 -0.74 -14.36 -1.33
CA ASP A 108 -0.97 -14.90 -2.68
C ASP A 108 -2.15 -14.24 -3.41
N SER A 109 -2.87 -13.34 -2.75
CA SER A 109 -4.02 -12.68 -3.37
C SER A 109 -3.58 -11.68 -4.45
N LYS A 110 -4.41 -11.55 -5.50
CA LYS A 110 -4.23 -10.53 -6.56
C LYS A 110 -5.01 -9.25 -6.24
N MET A 111 -5.24 -8.95 -4.97
CA MET A 111 -5.97 -7.78 -4.54
C MET A 111 -5.03 -6.69 -4.05
N LEU A 112 -5.47 -5.44 -4.15
CA LEU A 112 -4.84 -4.28 -3.52
C LEU A 112 -5.78 -3.68 -2.50
N ALA A 113 -5.23 -3.17 -1.41
CA ALA A 113 -5.98 -2.41 -0.41
C ALA A 113 -5.83 -0.92 -0.66
N LEU A 114 -6.93 -0.23 -0.93
CA LEU A 114 -7.00 1.21 -1.00
C LEU A 114 -7.52 1.72 0.35
N THR A 115 -6.69 2.42 1.10
CA THR A 115 -6.97 2.79 2.49
C THR A 115 -6.76 4.29 2.70
N PRO A 116 -7.76 5.02 3.19
CA PRO A 116 -7.61 6.43 3.53
C PRO A 116 -6.90 6.59 4.87
N ILE A 117 -6.17 7.68 5.02
CA ILE A 117 -5.51 8.06 6.27
C ILE A 117 -6.30 9.21 6.88
N SER A 118 -6.85 9.01 8.07
CA SER A 118 -7.68 10.00 8.79
C SER A 118 -8.77 10.63 7.91
N PRO A 119 -9.68 9.87 7.30
CA PRO A 119 -10.69 10.41 6.42
C PRO A 119 -11.69 11.29 7.19
N PHE A 120 -11.85 12.55 6.75
CA PHE A 120 -12.85 13.47 7.28
C PHE A 120 -14.18 13.39 6.50
N ARG A 121 -14.09 13.26 5.16
CA ARG A 121 -15.22 13.04 4.25
C ARG A 121 -14.82 12.10 3.12
N PRO A 122 -15.66 11.12 2.72
CA PRO A 122 -16.89 10.71 3.42
C PRO A 122 -16.59 10.14 4.81
N ARG A 123 -17.44 10.46 5.78
CA ARG A 123 -17.29 9.90 7.14
C ARG A 123 -17.45 8.38 7.11
N ARG A 124 -16.60 7.68 7.88
CA ARG A 124 -16.61 6.21 8.02
C ARG A 124 -16.25 5.44 6.74
N TRP A 125 -15.78 6.11 5.68
CA TRP A 125 -15.22 5.36 4.56
C TRP A 125 -13.90 4.72 4.99
N ARG A 126 -13.85 3.41 4.96
CA ARG A 126 -12.69 2.63 5.41
C ARG A 126 -11.80 2.16 4.25
N GLY A 127 -12.03 2.69 3.05
CA GLY A 127 -11.33 2.25 1.86
C GLY A 127 -12.06 1.13 1.12
N SER A 128 -11.38 0.54 0.17
CA SER A 128 -11.90 -0.56 -0.64
C SER A 128 -10.82 -1.58 -0.95
N ARG A 129 -11.25 -2.79 -1.28
CA ARG A 129 -10.39 -3.83 -1.86
C ARG A 129 -10.65 -3.87 -3.35
N SER A 130 -9.62 -3.79 -4.17
CA SER A 130 -9.72 -3.96 -5.62
C SER A 130 -9.34 -5.39 -5.98
N ALA A 131 -10.23 -6.10 -6.66
CA ALA A 131 -10.09 -7.53 -6.98
C ALA A 131 -9.09 -7.83 -8.12
N THR A 132 -8.38 -6.83 -8.62
CA THR A 132 -7.30 -6.99 -9.61
C THR A 132 -6.30 -5.87 -9.42
N ALA A 133 -5.05 -6.10 -9.79
CA ALA A 133 -4.01 -5.07 -9.86
C ALA A 133 -4.33 -4.09 -11.01
N LYS A 134 -5.39 -3.29 -10.83
CA LYS A 134 -5.83 -2.26 -11.78
C LYS A 134 -5.22 -0.93 -11.40
N PRO A 135 -4.86 -0.09 -12.39
CA PRO A 135 -4.37 1.26 -12.11
C PRO A 135 -5.33 2.02 -11.20
N ALA A 136 -4.79 2.61 -10.16
CA ALA A 136 -5.51 3.55 -9.30
C ALA A 136 -4.83 4.91 -9.41
N ASP A 137 -5.62 5.94 -9.68
CA ASP A 137 -5.15 7.32 -9.84
C ASP A 137 -5.65 8.17 -8.68
N PHE A 138 -4.74 8.94 -8.11
CA PHE A 138 -5.04 9.93 -7.08
C PHE A 138 -4.76 11.30 -7.63
N THR A 139 -5.79 12.10 -7.82
CA THR A 139 -5.66 13.46 -8.36
C THR A 139 -6.03 14.45 -7.26
N PRO A 140 -5.12 15.39 -6.89
CA PRO A 140 -5.47 16.48 -5.99
C PRO A 140 -6.59 17.33 -6.61
N ASP A 141 -7.59 17.65 -5.81
CA ASP A 141 -8.60 18.62 -6.17
C ASP A 141 -8.02 20.02 -5.92
N ARG A 142 -8.21 20.94 -6.88
CA ARG A 142 -7.66 22.30 -6.84
C ARG A 142 -8.42 23.21 -5.91
#